data_c3fd946f5dd3629f86d63b47bddcf934
#
_entry.id   c3fd946f5dd3629f86d63b47bddcf934
#
_cell.length_a   1.000
_cell.length_b   1.000
_cell.length_c   1.000
_cell.angle_alpha   90.00
_cell.angle_beta   90.00
_cell.angle_gamma   90.00
#
_symmetry.space_group_name_H-M   'P 1'
#
loop_
_entity.id
_entity.type
_entity.pdbx_description
1 polymer ?
#
loop_
_entity_poly.entity_id
_entity_poly.type
_entity_poly.pdbx_seq_one_letter_code
_entity_poly.pdbx_strand_id
1 'polypeptide(L)'
;MEQKRFSKFDDSFVCVHCGKEVLPLGYSSRNHCPFCLWSLHVDINPGDRANPCRGELEPITAEPDPKKGYIVISRCRKCGEIRRCRAAHEAKVQPDDLNLIIRLTAQGKGDLPKR
;
A
#
# COMPACT_ATOMS: atom_id res chain seq x y z
N MET A 1 12.91 1.78 -25.70
CA MET A 1 12.55 1.51 -25.39
C MET A 1 11.81 0.71 -25.19
N GLU A 2 11.61 0.23 -24.84
CA GLU A 2 10.95 -0.42 -24.62
C GLU A 2 9.94 -0.41 -24.14
N GLN A 3 9.47 -0.40 -24.37
CA GLN A 3 8.43 -0.26 -23.95
C GLN A 3 8.02 -1.10 -22.96
N LYS A 4 7.30 -0.79 -22.20
CA LYS A 4 6.96 -1.53 -21.25
C LYS A 4 5.91 -2.40 -21.54
N ARG A 5 5.87 -3.61 -21.20
CA ARG A 5 4.87 -4.42 -21.48
C ARG A 5 3.82 -4.45 -20.50
N PHE A 6 3.99 -4.07 -19.29
CA PHE A 6 2.91 -3.99 -18.32
C PHE A 6 2.67 -2.56 -18.05
N SER A 7 1.56 -2.24 -17.44
CA SER A 7 1.14 -0.86 -17.25
C SER A 7 1.24 -0.39 -15.80
N LYS A 8 2.12 -0.95 -15.02
CA LYS A 8 2.33 -0.52 -13.65
C LYS A 8 3.05 0.81 -13.60
N PHE A 9 2.63 1.65 -12.69
CA PHE A 9 3.26 2.94 -12.48
C PHE A 9 4.17 2.87 -11.26
N ASP A 10 5.38 3.37 -11.37
CA ASP A 10 6.35 3.39 -10.29
C ASP A 10 7.04 4.74 -10.26
N ASP A 11 6.24 5.78 -10.12
CA ASP A 11 6.73 7.15 -10.08
C ASP A 11 6.71 7.68 -8.67
N SER A 12 7.47 8.72 -8.40
CA SER A 12 7.38 9.39 -7.13
C SER A 12 6.02 10.08 -6.98
N PHE A 13 5.59 10.26 -5.75
CA PHE A 13 4.35 10.97 -5.49
C PHE A 13 4.41 11.61 -4.10
N VAL A 14 3.50 12.54 -3.84
CA VAL A 14 3.38 13.16 -2.53
C VAL A 14 2.20 12.50 -1.81
N CYS A 15 2.46 11.96 -0.62
CA CYS A 15 1.41 11.30 0.14
C CYS A 15 0.32 12.30 0.51
N VAL A 16 -0.93 11.99 0.17
CA VAL A 16 -2.05 12.88 0.46
C VAL A 16 -2.37 12.95 1.95
N HIS A 17 -1.90 11.99 2.73
CA HIS A 17 -2.21 11.95 4.15
C HIS A 17 -1.14 12.66 4.98
N CYS A 18 0.14 12.37 4.78
CA CYS A 18 1.19 12.95 5.59
C CYS A 18 2.04 14.01 4.88
N GLY A 19 1.87 14.16 3.58
CA GLY A 19 2.55 15.21 2.83
C GLY A 19 4.00 14.95 2.45
N LYS A 20 4.54 13.79 2.78
CA LYS A 20 5.93 13.49 2.44
C LYS A 20 6.06 12.98 1.03
N GLU A 21 7.18 13.28 0.41
CA GLU A 21 7.46 12.77 -0.93
C GLU A 21 7.88 11.31 -0.85
N VAL A 22 7.27 10.48 -1.68
CA VAL A 22 7.52 9.05 -1.74
C VAL A 22 8.22 8.73 -3.05
N LEU A 23 9.38 8.12 -2.98
CA LEU A 23 10.18 7.77 -4.14
C LEU A 23 9.79 6.38 -4.66
N PRO A 24 9.99 6.11 -5.95
CA PRO A 24 9.62 4.80 -6.50
C PRO A 24 10.47 3.67 -5.93
N LEU A 25 9.93 2.48 -5.91
CA LEU A 25 10.65 1.30 -5.46
C LEU A 25 11.73 0.86 -6.45
N GLY A 26 11.47 1.00 -7.71
CA GLY A 26 12.40 0.59 -8.76
C GLY A 26 12.18 -0.82 -9.28
N TYR A 27 11.43 -1.65 -8.58
CA TYR A 27 11.18 -3.02 -9.01
C TYR A 27 9.69 -3.38 -9.00
N SER A 28 8.86 -2.50 -8.49
CA SER A 28 7.43 -2.76 -8.44
C SER A 28 6.72 -1.43 -8.24
N SER A 29 5.43 -1.40 -8.52
CA SER A 29 4.64 -0.20 -8.31
C SER A 29 4.45 0.03 -6.83
N ARG A 30 4.70 1.24 -6.36
CA ARG A 30 4.47 1.60 -4.97
C ARG A 30 3.21 2.46 -4.89
N ASN A 31 2.31 2.10 -4.03
CA ASN A 31 1.08 2.85 -3.86
C ASN A 31 0.96 3.47 -2.47
N HIS A 32 1.46 2.82 -1.46
CA HIS A 32 1.34 3.31 -0.10
C HIS A 32 2.59 4.07 0.34
N CYS A 33 2.38 5.01 1.24
CA CYS A 33 3.44 5.81 1.80
C CYS A 33 4.25 4.99 2.81
N PRO A 34 5.58 4.98 2.74
CA PRO A 34 6.37 4.22 3.70
C PRO A 34 6.36 4.82 5.10
N PHE A 35 6.00 6.09 5.23
CA PHE A 35 6.04 6.78 6.51
C PHE A 35 4.75 6.66 7.31
N CYS A 36 3.60 6.55 6.65
CA CYS A 36 2.32 6.43 7.35
C CYS A 36 1.48 5.24 6.89
N LEU A 37 1.87 4.59 5.80
CA LEU A 37 1.22 3.41 5.21
C LEU A 37 -0.15 3.68 4.58
N TRP A 38 -0.59 4.93 4.54
CA TRP A 38 -1.81 5.30 3.83
C TRP A 38 -1.55 5.28 2.33
N SER A 39 -2.60 5.09 1.55
CA SER A 39 -2.50 5.06 0.09
C SER A 39 -3.78 5.59 -0.53
N LEU A 40 -3.84 5.55 -1.85
CA LEU A 40 -5.05 5.93 -2.57
C LEU A 40 -5.65 4.71 -3.23
N HIS A 41 -6.98 4.67 -3.25
CA HIS A 41 -7.73 3.58 -3.87
C HIS A 41 -7.87 3.89 -5.35
N VAL A 42 -6.79 3.67 -6.09
CA VAL A 42 -6.71 4.03 -7.49
C VAL A 42 -6.50 2.84 -8.42
N ASP A 43 -6.30 1.64 -7.86
CA ASP A 43 -6.03 0.45 -8.67
C ASP A 43 -7.21 -0.49 -8.67
N ILE A 44 -7.55 -1.02 -9.83
CA ILE A 44 -8.44 -2.18 -9.94
C ILE A 44 -7.57 -3.41 -9.76
N ASN A 45 -6.52 -3.52 -10.58
CA ASN A 45 -5.49 -4.53 -10.41
C ASN A 45 -4.22 -3.84 -9.93
N PRO A 46 -3.32 -4.54 -9.25
CA PRO A 46 -2.13 -3.89 -8.71
C PRO A 46 -1.39 -3.08 -9.77
N GLY A 47 -1.23 -1.79 -9.52
CA GLY A 47 -0.44 -0.90 -10.33
C GLY A 47 -1.10 -0.31 -11.56
N ASP A 48 -2.38 -0.59 -11.83
CA ASP A 48 -2.99 -0.12 -13.08
C ASP A 48 -3.59 1.30 -12.98
N ARG A 49 -3.79 1.82 -11.79
CA ARG A 49 -4.36 3.15 -11.57
C ARG A 49 -5.69 3.39 -12.28
N ALA A 50 -6.45 2.33 -12.49
CA ALA A 50 -7.68 2.40 -13.29
C ALA A 50 -8.95 2.55 -12.47
N ASN A 51 -8.85 2.57 -11.14
CA ASN A 51 -10.03 2.64 -10.29
C ASN A 51 -10.48 4.09 -10.15
N PRO A 52 -11.73 4.41 -10.51
CA PRO A 52 -12.22 5.79 -10.41
C PRO A 52 -12.54 6.24 -8.98
N CYS A 53 -12.50 5.36 -7.99
CA CYS A 53 -12.86 5.70 -6.62
C CYS A 53 -11.99 6.83 -6.05
N ARG A 54 -10.69 6.64 -6.06
CA ARG A 54 -9.70 7.61 -5.60
C ARG A 54 -9.85 8.03 -4.16
N GLY A 55 -10.49 7.21 -3.34
CA GLY A 55 -10.58 7.46 -1.92
C GLY A 55 -9.27 7.16 -1.23
N GLU A 56 -9.14 7.55 0.04
CA GLU A 56 -7.95 7.26 0.81
C GLU A 56 -8.09 5.89 1.46
N LEU A 57 -7.04 5.08 1.34
CA LEU A 57 -6.99 3.77 1.98
C LEU A 57 -6.29 3.94 3.32
N GLU A 58 -7.04 3.68 4.37
CA GLU A 58 -6.52 3.77 5.73
C GLU A 58 -5.97 2.43 6.18
N PRO A 59 -4.72 2.36 6.63
CA PRO A 59 -4.20 1.09 7.13
C PRO A 59 -4.89 0.76 8.45
N ILE A 60 -5.52 -0.41 8.53
CA ILE A 60 -6.28 -0.79 9.71
C ILE A 60 -5.65 -1.94 10.47
N THR A 61 -4.91 -2.81 9.80
CA THR A 61 -4.18 -3.88 10.47
C THR A 61 -3.11 -4.41 9.54
N ALA A 62 -2.31 -5.32 10.02
CA ALA A 62 -1.32 -6.01 9.21
C ALA A 62 -1.21 -7.44 9.70
N GLU A 63 -0.73 -8.32 8.85
CA GLU A 63 -0.51 -9.70 9.24
C GLU A 63 0.81 -10.19 8.66
N PRO A 64 1.53 -11.02 9.41
CA PRO A 64 2.76 -11.61 8.90
C PRO A 64 2.45 -12.67 7.85
N ASP A 65 3.36 -12.81 6.90
CA ASP A 65 3.23 -13.81 5.86
C ASP A 65 4.59 -14.49 5.69
N PRO A 66 4.66 -15.81 5.73
CA PRO A 66 5.95 -16.50 5.72
C PRO A 66 6.75 -16.30 4.44
N LYS A 67 6.09 -15.92 3.34
CA LYS A 67 6.80 -15.72 2.08
C LYS A 67 6.99 -14.25 1.75
N LYS A 68 6.06 -13.40 2.16
CA LYS A 68 6.04 -12.00 1.74
C LYS A 68 6.47 -11.04 2.85
N GLY A 69 6.66 -11.52 4.05
CA GLY A 69 7.02 -10.69 5.19
C GLY A 69 5.79 -10.17 5.89
N TYR A 70 5.22 -9.09 5.42
CA TYR A 70 4.02 -8.52 6.03
C TYR A 70 3.05 -8.05 4.95
N ILE A 71 1.77 -8.19 5.24
CA ILE A 71 0.69 -7.70 4.39
C ILE A 71 -0.03 -6.59 5.16
N VAL A 72 -0.09 -5.41 4.59
CA VAL A 72 -0.84 -4.30 5.18
C VAL A 72 -2.27 -4.36 4.66
N ILE A 73 -3.23 -4.31 5.56
CA ILE A 73 -4.65 -4.39 5.21
C ILE A 73 -5.24 -3.01 5.46
N SER A 74 -5.88 -2.47 4.43
CA SER A 74 -6.41 -1.12 4.46
C SER A 74 -7.88 -1.11 4.06
N ARG A 75 -8.60 -0.11 4.53
CA ARG A 75 -10.01 0.09 4.16
C ARG A 75 -10.15 1.45 3.51
N CYS A 76 -10.82 1.50 2.36
CA CYS A 76 -11.08 2.76 1.69
C CYS A 76 -12.09 3.58 2.47
N ARG A 77 -11.74 4.81 2.78
CA ARG A 77 -12.63 5.68 3.53
C ARG A 77 -13.79 6.19 2.69
N LYS A 78 -13.71 6.05 1.40
CA LYS A 78 -14.77 6.52 0.50
C LYS A 78 -15.76 5.41 0.15
N CYS A 79 -15.29 4.26 -0.27
CA CYS A 79 -16.19 3.18 -0.71
C CYS A 79 -16.23 1.98 0.24
N GLY A 80 -15.35 1.91 1.22
CA GLY A 80 -15.35 0.84 2.21
C GLY A 80 -14.64 -0.44 1.79
N GLU A 81 -14.11 -0.49 0.58
CA GLU A 81 -13.47 -1.71 0.10
C GLU A 81 -12.21 -2.00 0.91
N ILE A 82 -11.96 -3.28 1.18
CA ILE A 82 -10.75 -3.73 1.85
C ILE A 82 -9.72 -4.12 0.80
N ARG A 83 -8.50 -3.63 0.96
CA ARG A 83 -7.40 -3.95 0.06
C ARG A 83 -6.23 -4.48 0.86
N ARG A 84 -5.50 -5.41 0.27
CA ARG A 84 -4.33 -6.00 0.88
C ARG A 84 -3.11 -5.66 0.04
N CYS A 85 -2.03 -5.29 0.68
CA CYS A 85 -0.83 -4.85 -0.02
C CYS A 85 0.39 -5.38 0.69
N ARG A 86 1.34 -5.91 -0.06
CA ARG A 86 2.59 -6.36 0.50
C ARG A 86 3.39 -5.17 1.00
N ALA A 87 3.88 -5.24 2.22
CA ALA A 87 4.72 -4.19 2.77
C ALA A 87 6.11 -4.22 2.12
N ALA A 88 6.72 -3.06 2.01
CA ALA A 88 8.06 -2.92 1.43
C ALA A 88 9.06 -2.51 2.51
N HIS A 89 9.03 -3.20 3.66
CA HIS A 89 9.88 -2.86 4.80
C HIS A 89 11.35 -3.18 4.58
N GLU A 90 11.65 -3.95 3.53
CA GLU A 90 13.03 -4.27 3.19
C GLU A 90 13.51 -3.52 1.95
N ALA A 91 12.74 -2.55 1.47
CA ALA A 91 13.13 -1.77 0.31
C ALA A 91 14.40 -0.98 0.60
N LYS A 92 15.22 -0.80 -0.41
CA LYS A 92 16.46 -0.03 -0.26
C LYS A 92 16.19 1.47 -0.25
N VAL A 93 15.12 1.90 -0.89
CA VAL A 93 14.76 3.30 -0.96
C VAL A 93 13.50 3.50 -0.14
N GLN A 94 13.60 4.29 0.90
CA GLN A 94 12.47 4.60 1.78
C GLN A 94 11.70 3.35 2.18
N PRO A 95 12.29 2.46 2.98
CA PRO A 95 11.57 1.25 3.40
C PRO A 95 10.36 1.61 4.26
N ASP A 96 9.35 0.78 4.20
CA ASP A 96 8.16 0.98 5.04
C ASP A 96 8.54 0.93 6.51
N ASP A 97 7.88 1.74 7.33
CA ASP A 97 8.14 1.84 8.76
C ASP A 97 7.77 0.53 9.45
N LEU A 98 8.75 -0.28 9.77
CA LEU A 98 8.52 -1.59 10.37
C LEU A 98 7.87 -1.48 11.74
N ASN A 99 8.21 -0.47 12.52
CA ASN A 99 7.59 -0.29 13.83
C ASN A 99 6.09 -0.03 13.69
N LEU A 100 5.70 0.73 12.70
CA LEU A 100 4.29 0.99 12.44
C LEU A 100 3.59 -0.28 11.99
N ILE A 101 4.23 -1.07 11.12
CA ILE A 101 3.66 -2.35 10.68
C ILE A 101 3.44 -3.27 11.87
N ILE A 102 4.41 -3.37 12.76
CA ILE A 102 4.30 -4.22 13.94
C ILE A 102 3.15 -3.75 14.84
N ARG A 103 3.00 -2.45 15.00
CA ARG A 103 1.88 -1.93 15.78
C ARG A 103 0.53 -2.27 15.13
N LEU A 104 0.48 -2.26 13.81
CA LEU A 104 -0.75 -2.64 13.11
C LEU A 104 -1.10 -4.10 13.32
N THR A 105 -0.12 -4.99 13.48
CA THR A 105 -0.43 -6.40 13.70
C THR A 105 -1.16 -6.62 15.01
N ALA A 106 -1.05 -5.69 15.95
CA ALA A 106 -1.76 -5.79 17.21
C ALA A 106 -3.19 -5.29 17.15
N GLN A 107 -3.60 -4.68 16.04
CA GLN A 107 -4.97 -4.21 15.88
C GLN A 107 -5.90 -5.39 15.66
N GLY A 108 -7.11 -5.26 16.14
CA GLY A 108 -8.07 -6.35 15.96
C GLY A 108 -8.46 -6.57 14.52
N LYS A 109 -8.77 -7.79 14.18
CA LYS A 109 -9.16 -8.16 12.83
C LYS A 109 -10.58 -8.68 12.76
N GLY A 110 -11.33 -8.56 13.83
CA GLY A 110 -12.66 -9.16 13.91
C GLY A 110 -13.64 -8.64 12.88
N ASP A 111 -13.48 -7.39 12.46
CA ASP A 111 -14.40 -6.79 11.52
C ASP A 111 -14.01 -7.00 10.07
N LEU A 112 -12.91 -7.67 9.80
CA LEU A 112 -12.47 -7.86 8.43
C LEU A 112 -13.19 -9.03 7.78
N PRO A 113 -13.56 -8.90 6.49
CA PRO A 113 -14.15 -10.04 5.80
C PRO A 113 -13.10 -11.11 5.59
N LYS A 114 -13.57 -12.34 5.49
CA LYS A 114 -12.67 -13.43 5.20
C LYS A 114 -12.27 -13.38 3.76
N ARG A 115 -11.05 -13.87 3.48
CA ARG A 115 -10.58 -13.85 2.13
C ARG A 115 -11.31 -14.74 1.25
#